data_5ca62533ca521338d6ab7360576da597
#
_entry.id   5ca62533ca521338d6ab7360576da597
#
_cell.length_a   1.000
_cell.length_b   1.000
_cell.length_c   1.000
_cell.angle_alpha   90.00
_cell.angle_beta   90.00
_cell.angle_gamma   90.00
#
_symmetry.space_group_name_H-M   'P 1'
#
loop_
_entity.id
_entity.type
_entity.pdbx_description
1 polymer ?
#
loop_
_entity_poly.entity_id
_entity_poly.type
_entity_poly.pdbx_seq_one_letter_code
_entity_poly.pdbx_strand_id
1 'polypeptide(L)'
;MRHLAKAAAAGSLLLVLGAGGVLAQDSFKADPKASFFVTSVGGGKGGDLGGLAGADMHCADLAKAAGIQAKTWHAYLSTSGAGGVNAKDRIGKGPWYNVKGVMIASSVADLHSPNNKINKENGLTEKGGLVNTIGDTPNTH
;
A
#
# COMPACT_ATOMS: atom_id res chain seq x y z
N MET A 1 19.33 -72.35 40.71
CA MET A 1 18.64 -71.11 40.94
C MET A 1 18.93 -70.19 39.73
N ARG A 2 17.93 -69.94 38.90
CA ARG A 2 18.11 -69.30 37.59
C ARG A 2 17.63 -67.83 37.68
N HIS A 3 18.53 -66.91 37.44
CA HIS A 3 18.18 -65.48 37.35
C HIS A 3 17.91 -65.10 35.88
N LEU A 4 16.65 -64.78 35.56
CA LEU A 4 16.28 -64.22 34.28
C LEU A 4 16.61 -62.73 34.30
N ALA A 5 17.47 -62.31 33.40
CA ALA A 5 17.67 -60.87 33.08
C ALA A 5 16.63 -60.44 32.09
N LYS A 6 15.87 -59.40 32.43
CA LYS A 6 14.94 -58.69 31.50
C LYS A 6 15.71 -57.62 30.76
N ALA A 7 15.76 -57.72 29.43
CA ALA A 7 16.26 -56.66 28.57
C ALA A 7 15.19 -55.56 28.39
N ALA A 8 15.55 -54.33 28.71
CA ALA A 8 14.72 -53.16 28.43
C ALA A 8 15.09 -52.62 27.05
N ALA A 9 14.14 -52.61 26.12
CA ALA A 9 14.29 -51.99 24.82
C ALA A 9 14.04 -50.49 24.95
N ALA A 10 15.08 -49.68 24.75
CA ALA A 10 14.98 -48.23 24.66
C ALA A 10 14.54 -47.86 23.22
N GLY A 11 13.30 -47.44 23.08
CA GLY A 11 12.80 -46.89 21.83
C GLY A 11 13.30 -45.46 21.65
N SER A 12 14.17 -45.24 20.67
CA SER A 12 14.59 -43.89 20.27
C SER A 12 13.49 -43.24 19.42
N LEU A 13 12.84 -42.25 20.00
CA LEU A 13 11.89 -41.39 19.28
C LEU A 13 12.70 -40.35 18.47
N LEU A 14 12.84 -40.55 17.16
CA LEU A 14 13.38 -39.54 16.27
C LEU A 14 12.36 -38.40 16.12
N LEU A 15 12.63 -37.25 16.75
CA LEU A 15 11.96 -36.01 16.45
C LEU A 15 12.49 -35.48 15.11
N VAL A 16 11.71 -35.62 14.04
CA VAL A 16 11.97 -34.92 12.78
C VAL A 16 11.53 -33.47 12.96
N LEU A 17 12.49 -32.59 13.27
CA LEU A 17 12.27 -31.14 13.13
C LEU A 17 12.13 -30.83 11.64
N GLY A 18 10.90 -30.73 11.17
CA GLY A 18 10.60 -30.14 9.88
C GLY A 18 11.05 -28.68 9.90
N ALA A 19 12.16 -28.40 9.23
CA ALA A 19 12.54 -27.04 8.89
C ALA A 19 11.50 -26.52 7.90
N GLY A 20 10.41 -25.93 8.40
CA GLY A 20 9.50 -25.14 7.62
C GLY A 20 10.26 -23.91 7.12
N GLY A 21 10.75 -23.97 5.88
CA GLY A 21 11.29 -22.80 5.21
C GLY A 21 10.20 -21.74 5.16
N VAL A 22 10.34 -20.67 5.95
CA VAL A 22 9.58 -19.44 5.78
C VAL A 22 10.04 -18.91 4.44
N LEU A 23 9.22 -19.11 3.39
CA LEU A 23 9.39 -18.40 2.13
C LEU A 23 9.25 -16.92 2.48
N ALA A 24 10.36 -16.19 2.47
CA ALA A 24 10.35 -14.75 2.53
C ALA A 24 9.51 -14.29 1.34
N GLN A 25 8.27 -13.84 1.61
CA GLN A 25 7.50 -13.14 0.60
C GLN A 25 8.31 -11.89 0.29
N ASP A 26 8.76 -11.76 -0.95
CA ASP A 26 9.36 -10.54 -1.45
C ASP A 26 8.38 -9.40 -1.17
N SER A 27 8.63 -8.66 -0.10
CA SER A 27 7.80 -7.52 0.27
C SER A 27 8.02 -6.46 -0.80
N PHE A 28 6.95 -6.05 -1.48
CA PHE A 28 6.98 -4.95 -2.43
C PHE A 28 7.73 -3.76 -1.79
N LYS A 29 8.71 -3.23 -2.51
CA LYS A 29 9.46 -2.04 -2.11
C LYS A 29 9.15 -0.92 -3.10
N ALA A 30 8.59 0.17 -2.59
CA ALA A 30 8.31 1.33 -3.41
C ALA A 30 9.58 1.99 -3.95
N ASP A 31 9.50 2.53 -5.16
CA ASP A 31 10.56 3.36 -5.74
C ASP A 31 10.79 4.61 -4.87
N PRO A 32 12.03 5.03 -4.64
CA PRO A 32 12.33 6.25 -3.86
C PRO A 32 11.70 7.53 -4.40
N LYS A 33 11.39 7.58 -5.69
CA LYS A 33 10.70 8.72 -6.33
C LYS A 33 9.20 8.72 -6.07
N ALA A 34 8.61 7.62 -5.56
CA ALA A 34 7.17 7.48 -5.36
C ALA A 34 6.58 8.72 -4.69
N SER A 35 5.64 9.36 -5.34
CA SER A 35 4.98 10.60 -4.90
C SER A 35 3.49 10.63 -5.27
N PHE A 36 2.99 9.51 -5.78
CA PHE A 36 1.58 9.30 -6.11
C PHE A 36 1.20 7.84 -5.83
N PHE A 37 0.05 7.64 -5.24
CA PHE A 37 -0.62 6.34 -5.15
C PHE A 37 -2.13 6.54 -4.98
N VAL A 38 -2.88 5.48 -5.24
CA VAL A 38 -4.30 5.38 -4.91
C VAL A 38 -4.41 4.60 -3.60
N THR A 39 -5.23 5.05 -2.67
CA THR A 39 -5.37 4.37 -1.37
C THR A 39 -5.94 2.96 -1.55
N SER A 40 -5.33 1.95 -0.94
CA SER A 40 -5.82 0.56 -1.03
C SER A 40 -7.05 0.29 -0.18
N VAL A 41 -7.31 1.15 0.80
CA VAL A 41 -8.45 1.05 1.73
C VAL A 41 -8.97 2.44 2.08
N GLY A 42 -10.25 2.54 2.34
CA GLY A 42 -10.86 3.77 2.86
C GLY A 42 -10.64 3.94 4.37
N GLY A 43 -11.02 5.11 4.90
CA GLY A 43 -10.90 5.46 6.32
C GLY A 43 -11.86 4.72 7.27
N GLY A 44 -12.72 3.84 6.75
CA GLY A 44 -13.63 3.02 7.57
C GLY A 44 -14.90 3.73 8.07
N LYS A 45 -15.06 5.02 7.73
CA LYS A 45 -16.23 5.84 8.13
C LYS A 45 -17.04 6.36 6.92
N GLY A 46 -17.01 5.64 5.81
CA GLY A 46 -17.64 6.05 4.56
C GLY A 46 -17.03 7.34 4.02
N GLY A 47 -17.85 8.33 3.69
CA GLY A 47 -17.41 9.63 3.20
C GLY A 47 -16.91 10.60 4.27
N ASP A 48 -16.98 10.27 5.56
CA ASP A 48 -16.41 11.09 6.63
C ASP A 48 -14.92 10.81 6.78
N LEU A 49 -14.11 11.64 6.15
CA LEU A 49 -12.65 11.54 6.16
C LEU A 49 -12.01 12.37 7.28
N GLY A 50 -12.78 13.05 8.12
CA GLY A 50 -12.25 13.99 9.12
C GLY A 50 -11.71 15.29 8.47
N GLY A 51 -12.32 15.72 7.37
CA GLY A 51 -11.88 16.87 6.58
C GLY A 51 -10.57 16.61 5.83
N LEU A 52 -9.96 17.69 5.33
CA LEU A 52 -8.68 17.57 4.58
C LEU A 52 -7.54 17.02 5.47
N ALA A 53 -7.49 17.45 6.72
CA ALA A 53 -6.45 16.99 7.65
C ALA A 53 -6.55 15.48 7.91
N GLY A 54 -7.76 14.96 8.13
CA GLY A 54 -7.96 13.52 8.31
C GLY A 54 -7.63 12.71 7.07
N ALA A 55 -8.01 13.22 5.89
CA ALA A 55 -7.67 12.59 4.62
C ALA A 55 -6.15 12.57 4.36
N ASP A 56 -5.45 13.67 4.65
CA ASP A 56 -3.99 13.75 4.51
C ASP A 56 -3.29 12.77 5.47
N MET A 57 -3.76 12.69 6.70
CA MET A 57 -3.23 11.75 7.69
C MET A 57 -3.43 10.30 7.25
N HIS A 58 -4.61 9.96 6.71
CA HIS A 58 -4.86 8.63 6.16
C HIS A 58 -3.88 8.27 5.03
N CYS A 59 -3.63 9.18 4.10
CA CYS A 59 -2.62 8.98 3.05
C CYS A 59 -1.21 8.79 3.65
N ALA A 60 -0.83 9.60 4.63
CA ALA A 60 0.47 9.51 5.29
C ALA A 60 0.65 8.18 6.04
N ASP A 61 -0.37 7.70 6.74
CA ASP A 61 -0.35 6.43 7.47
C ASP A 61 -0.20 5.24 6.51
N LEU A 62 -0.93 5.23 5.40
CA LEU A 62 -0.79 4.19 4.37
C LEU A 62 0.61 4.19 3.73
N ALA A 63 1.13 5.36 3.38
CA ALA A 63 2.48 5.49 2.84
C ALA A 63 3.53 4.97 3.83
N LYS A 64 3.43 5.34 5.10
CA LYS A 64 4.31 4.88 6.17
C LYS A 64 4.24 3.37 6.36
N ALA A 65 3.04 2.80 6.39
CA ALA A 65 2.83 1.35 6.52
C ALA A 65 3.41 0.57 5.33
N ALA A 66 3.41 1.16 4.14
CA ALA A 66 4.02 0.59 2.94
C ALA A 66 5.54 0.86 2.82
N GLY A 67 6.16 1.50 3.80
CA GLY A 67 7.59 1.83 3.79
C GLY A 67 8.00 2.87 2.75
N ILE A 68 7.05 3.66 2.26
CA ILE A 68 7.36 4.76 1.34
C ILE A 68 8.05 5.87 2.14
N GLN A 69 9.17 6.38 1.59
CA GLN A 69 10.01 7.36 2.25
C GLN A 69 9.24 8.59 2.75
N ALA A 70 9.68 9.16 3.87
CA ALA A 70 9.05 10.31 4.51
C ALA A 70 8.88 11.48 3.54
N LYS A 71 7.63 11.82 3.28
CA LYS A 71 7.18 12.95 2.45
C LYS A 71 5.92 13.52 3.07
N THR A 72 5.59 14.75 2.74
CA THR A 72 4.27 15.30 3.06
C THR A 72 3.26 14.77 2.05
N TRP A 73 2.26 14.08 2.54
CA TRP A 73 1.19 13.51 1.72
C TRP A 73 -0.07 14.37 1.81
N HIS A 74 -0.66 14.65 0.67
CA HIS A 74 -1.91 15.38 0.56
C HIS A 74 -2.92 14.55 -0.23
N ALA A 75 -4.09 14.35 0.34
CA ALA A 75 -5.21 13.77 -0.38
C ALA A 75 -5.63 14.73 -1.50
N TYR A 76 -5.86 14.21 -2.69
CA TYR A 76 -6.34 15.01 -3.82
C TYR A 76 -7.83 15.33 -3.65
N LEU A 77 -8.12 16.23 -2.74
CA LEU A 77 -9.46 16.64 -2.34
C LEU A 77 -9.57 18.16 -2.27
N SER A 78 -10.74 18.67 -2.65
CA SER A 78 -11.13 20.07 -2.50
C SER A 78 -12.15 20.23 -1.38
N THR A 79 -12.25 21.43 -0.85
CA THR A 79 -13.40 21.84 -0.01
C THR A 79 -14.21 22.90 -0.72
N SER A 80 -15.52 22.95 -0.40
CA SER A 80 -16.46 23.96 -0.91
C SER A 80 -16.79 25.00 0.17
N GLY A 81 -17.45 26.08 -0.21
CA GLY A 81 -17.85 27.15 0.68
C GLY A 81 -16.85 28.31 0.78
N ALA A 82 -17.13 29.28 1.65
CA ALA A 82 -16.26 30.42 1.89
C ALA A 82 -14.90 29.95 2.43
N GLY A 83 -13.80 30.30 1.74
CA GLY A 83 -12.47 29.82 2.09
C GLY A 83 -12.14 28.40 1.59
N GLY A 84 -12.93 27.88 0.64
CA GLY A 84 -12.68 26.58 0.01
C GLY A 84 -11.31 26.50 -0.65
N VAL A 85 -10.72 25.31 -0.63
CA VAL A 85 -9.38 25.04 -1.16
C VAL A 85 -9.49 24.06 -2.31
N ASN A 86 -8.81 24.34 -3.43
CA ASN A 86 -8.76 23.41 -4.56
C ASN A 86 -7.69 22.32 -4.34
N ALA A 87 -7.99 21.09 -4.70
CA ALA A 87 -7.06 19.97 -4.64
C ALA A 87 -5.73 20.25 -5.34
N LYS A 88 -5.80 20.84 -6.56
CA LYS A 88 -4.61 21.18 -7.36
C LYS A 88 -3.63 22.13 -6.68
N ASP A 89 -4.14 22.99 -5.78
CA ASP A 89 -3.32 23.99 -5.09
C ASP A 89 -2.62 23.42 -3.85
N ARG A 90 -2.97 22.20 -3.46
CA ARG A 90 -2.45 21.50 -2.27
C ARG A 90 -1.31 20.52 -2.56
N ILE A 91 -1.24 20.00 -3.76
CA ILE A 91 -0.39 18.86 -4.12
C ILE A 91 1.03 19.25 -4.59
N GLY A 92 1.37 20.53 -4.59
CA GLY A 92 2.67 21.02 -5.10
C GLY A 92 2.68 21.15 -6.63
N LYS A 93 3.86 21.07 -7.21
CA LYS A 93 4.09 21.38 -8.63
C LYS A 93 4.40 20.14 -9.50
N GLY A 94 4.66 19.00 -8.89
CA GLY A 94 5.14 17.80 -9.59
C GLY A 94 6.67 17.78 -9.74
N PRO A 95 7.26 16.86 -10.52
CA PRO A 95 6.56 15.74 -11.14
C PRO A 95 6.08 14.69 -10.14
N TRP A 96 5.06 13.90 -10.52
CA TRP A 96 4.56 12.79 -9.71
C TRP A 96 4.90 11.45 -10.34
N TYR A 97 5.31 10.51 -9.49
CA TYR A 97 5.65 9.15 -9.87
C TYR A 97 4.85 8.16 -9.04
N ASN A 98 4.35 7.10 -9.68
CA ASN A 98 3.72 6.02 -8.94
C ASN A 98 4.74 5.23 -8.10
N VAL A 99 4.26 4.29 -7.33
CA VAL A 99 5.09 3.49 -6.40
C VAL A 99 6.09 2.56 -7.10
N LYS A 100 6.00 2.40 -8.44
CA LYS A 100 6.98 1.69 -9.28
C LYS A 100 7.91 2.64 -10.05
N GLY A 101 7.89 3.94 -9.74
CA GLY A 101 8.75 4.94 -10.37
C GLY A 101 8.31 5.38 -11.76
N VAL A 102 7.12 5.00 -12.21
CA VAL A 102 6.55 5.49 -13.48
C VAL A 102 6.02 6.91 -13.28
N MET A 103 6.44 7.84 -14.12
CA MET A 103 5.95 9.22 -14.08
C MET A 103 4.48 9.27 -14.48
N ILE A 104 3.64 9.80 -13.60
CA ILE A 104 2.20 9.97 -13.80
C ILE A 104 1.91 11.30 -14.51
N ALA A 105 2.56 12.36 -14.07
CA ALA A 105 2.46 13.68 -14.69
C ALA A 105 3.69 14.51 -14.33
N SER A 106 4.09 15.38 -15.24
CA SER A 106 5.26 16.25 -15.10
C SER A 106 4.96 17.56 -14.36
N SER A 107 3.71 17.99 -14.34
CA SER A 107 3.24 19.23 -13.74
C SER A 107 1.75 19.19 -13.42
N VAL A 108 1.25 20.21 -12.72
CA VAL A 108 -0.19 20.35 -12.45
C VAL A 108 -0.99 20.45 -13.77
N ALA A 109 -0.49 21.18 -14.76
CA ALA A 109 -1.15 21.30 -16.06
C ALA A 109 -1.21 19.94 -16.78
N ASP A 110 -0.11 19.18 -16.75
CA ASP A 110 -0.03 17.84 -17.33
C ASP A 110 -0.98 16.87 -16.62
N LEU A 111 -1.03 16.90 -15.28
CA LEU A 111 -1.94 16.08 -14.47
C LEU A 111 -3.42 16.28 -14.85
N HIS A 112 -3.80 17.51 -15.24
CA HIS A 112 -5.18 17.87 -15.63
C HIS A 112 -5.39 17.84 -17.15
N SER A 113 -4.48 17.28 -17.91
CA SER A 113 -4.57 17.13 -19.34
C SER A 113 -4.88 15.69 -19.75
N PRO A 114 -5.27 15.43 -21.00
CA PRO A 114 -5.37 14.08 -21.54
C PRO A 114 -4.04 13.30 -21.57
N ASN A 115 -2.92 13.99 -21.36
CA ASN A 115 -1.58 13.39 -21.42
C ASN A 115 -1.13 12.75 -20.11
N ASN A 116 -1.83 12.98 -19.00
CA ASN A 116 -1.53 12.29 -17.75
C ASN A 116 -1.61 10.76 -17.94
N LYS A 117 -0.85 10.04 -17.15
CA LYS A 117 -0.74 8.58 -17.27
C LYS A 117 -1.50 7.82 -16.18
N ILE A 118 -2.53 8.44 -15.61
CA ILE A 118 -3.41 7.77 -14.66
C ILE A 118 -4.35 6.86 -15.46
N ASN A 119 -4.10 5.57 -15.33
CA ASN A 119 -4.91 4.50 -15.91
C ASN A 119 -4.85 3.28 -14.99
N LYS A 120 -5.49 2.18 -15.38
CA LYS A 120 -5.55 0.96 -14.55
C LYS A 120 -4.16 0.39 -14.22
N GLU A 121 -3.21 0.45 -15.15
CA GLU A 121 -1.86 -0.09 -14.97
C GLU A 121 -0.97 0.78 -14.09
N ASN A 122 -1.19 2.10 -14.10
CA ASN A 122 -0.33 3.09 -13.45
C ASN A 122 -0.93 3.69 -12.18
N GLY A 123 -2.26 3.65 -12.01
CA GLY A 123 -2.96 4.06 -10.78
C GLY A 123 -2.81 3.00 -9.70
N LEU A 124 -1.59 2.80 -9.22
CA LEU A 124 -1.26 1.75 -8.27
C LEU A 124 -1.54 2.17 -6.83
N THR A 125 -1.86 1.17 -6.00
CA THR A 125 -1.97 1.39 -4.55
C THR A 125 -0.60 1.62 -3.92
N GLU A 126 -0.56 2.09 -2.67
CA GLU A 126 0.67 2.25 -1.89
C GLU A 126 1.46 0.94 -1.77
N LYS A 127 0.80 -0.21 -1.95
CA LYS A 127 1.39 -1.56 -1.92
C LYS A 127 1.81 -2.07 -3.30
N GLY A 128 1.70 -1.24 -4.34
CA GLY A 128 2.06 -1.61 -5.71
C GLY A 128 1.04 -2.50 -6.43
N GLY A 129 -0.13 -2.72 -5.82
CA GLY A 129 -1.24 -3.47 -6.41
C GLY A 129 -2.09 -2.60 -7.34
N LEU A 130 -2.85 -3.26 -8.22
CA LEU A 130 -3.88 -2.61 -9.02
C LEU A 130 -5.07 -2.23 -8.13
N VAL A 131 -5.75 -1.14 -8.50
CA VAL A 131 -7.01 -0.76 -7.89
C VAL A 131 -8.13 -1.54 -8.59
N ASN A 132 -8.95 -2.23 -7.80
CA ASN A 132 -10.15 -2.89 -8.32
C ASN A 132 -11.22 -1.85 -8.63
N THR A 133 -11.84 -1.98 -9.77
CA THR A 133 -12.87 -1.06 -10.27
C THR A 133 -14.18 -1.81 -10.54
N ILE A 134 -15.21 -1.10 -10.97
CA ILE A 134 -16.47 -1.72 -11.42
C ILE A 134 -16.15 -2.76 -12.49
N GLY A 135 -16.61 -4.00 -12.29
CA GLY A 135 -16.34 -5.16 -13.15
C GLY A 135 -15.17 -6.04 -12.70
N ASP A 136 -14.36 -5.60 -11.75
CA ASP A 136 -13.35 -6.47 -11.11
C ASP A 136 -14.00 -7.28 -9.96
N THR A 137 -13.42 -8.44 -9.64
CA THR A 137 -13.86 -9.28 -8.53
C THR A 137 -12.68 -9.54 -7.58
N PRO A 138 -12.77 -9.17 -6.28
CA PRO A 138 -13.86 -8.40 -5.67
C PRO A 138 -13.83 -6.92 -6.10
N ASN A 139 -15.01 -6.31 -6.22
CA ASN A 139 -15.12 -4.86 -6.37
C ASN A 139 -14.95 -4.22 -4.98
N THR A 140 -13.90 -3.44 -4.78
CA THR A 140 -13.54 -2.82 -3.49
C THR A 140 -13.63 -1.30 -3.49
N HIS A 141 -14.16 -0.68 -4.57
CA HIS A 141 -14.30 0.78 -4.73
C HIS A 141 -15.66 1.17 -5.30
#